data_5d1a1a055720f8d7ac8f549920c5a77d
#
_entry.id   5d1a1a055720f8d7ac8f549920c5a77d
#
_cell.length_a   1.000
_cell.length_b   1.000
_cell.length_c   1.000
_cell.angle_alpha   90.00
_cell.angle_beta   90.00
_cell.angle_gamma   90.00
#
_symmetry.space_group_name_H-M   'P 1'
#
loop_
_entity.id
_entity.type
_entity.pdbx_description
1 polymer ?
#
loop_
_entity_poly.entity_id
_entity_poly.type
_entity_poly.pdbx_seq_one_letter_code
_entity_poly.pdbx_strand_id
1 'polypeptide(L)'
;MSHKDHYYNKSKQEGYRSRAAYKLKQLDREENLLHEGKSVVDLGAAPGGWLQVASEEVGETGTVVGVDLQRIKDVDGVETVRGDMTDEATKEKVRAIAGDAVDVVVSDMAPNMTGEYSVDHARSVHLARQAFETALDVLDTGGDFAVKVFEGQDVDDLREEIEDEFQYVRTLRPDASRDSSSEIYLVAKGRMTAPVAEGDVIEVEIVDEGSEGDGVAKVETYTLFVPDASEGETVEVEVTEVKPRFGFAERTDE
;
A
#
# COMPACT_ATOMS: atom_id res chain seq x y z
N MET A 1 -18.89 15.32 26.94
CA MET A 1 -17.53 14.77 26.74
C MET A 1 -17.21 14.87 25.27
N SER A 2 -16.11 15.52 24.92
CA SER A 2 -15.71 15.68 23.53
C SER A 2 -15.33 14.32 22.92
N HIS A 3 -15.66 14.06 21.63
CA HIS A 3 -15.19 12.90 20.88
C HIS A 3 -13.66 12.69 20.97
N LYS A 4 -12.92 13.75 21.24
CA LYS A 4 -11.47 13.78 21.50
C LYS A 4 -11.02 12.89 22.66
N ASP A 5 -11.81 12.83 23.73
CA ASP A 5 -11.44 12.08 24.93
C ASP A 5 -11.75 10.59 24.81
N HIS A 6 -12.69 10.22 23.91
CA HIS A 6 -13.12 8.83 23.77
C HIS A 6 -11.98 7.93 23.27
N TYR A 7 -11.41 8.20 22.10
CA TYR A 7 -10.34 7.36 21.51
C TYR A 7 -9.03 7.42 22.34
N TYR A 8 -8.73 8.57 22.97
CA TYR A 8 -7.59 8.68 23.85
C TYR A 8 -7.76 7.80 25.11
N ASN A 9 -8.92 7.87 25.75
CA ASN A 9 -9.21 7.05 26.91
C ASN A 9 -9.29 5.57 26.56
N LYS A 10 -9.91 5.26 25.43
CA LYS A 10 -10.02 3.90 24.90
C LYS A 10 -8.64 3.31 24.60
N SER A 11 -7.71 4.07 23.95
CA SER A 11 -6.35 3.58 23.70
C SER A 11 -5.60 3.22 24.99
N LYS A 12 -5.77 4.00 26.05
CA LYS A 12 -5.18 3.68 27.34
C LYS A 12 -5.78 2.45 28.02
N GLN A 13 -7.08 2.27 27.89
CA GLN A 13 -7.79 1.11 28.46
C GLN A 13 -7.41 -0.19 27.74
N GLU A 14 -7.23 -0.13 26.41
CA GLU A 14 -6.89 -1.28 25.58
C GLU A 14 -5.37 -1.47 25.40
N GLY A 15 -4.52 -0.61 26.02
CA GLY A 15 -3.06 -0.76 26.00
C GLY A 15 -2.37 -0.23 24.75
N TYR A 16 -3.07 0.49 23.87
CA TYR A 16 -2.43 1.12 22.70
C TYR A 16 -1.59 2.32 23.08
N ARG A 17 -0.43 2.43 22.43
CA ARG A 17 0.54 3.52 22.64
C ARG A 17 0.02 4.90 22.21
N SER A 18 -0.91 4.91 21.26
CA SER A 18 -1.53 6.13 20.76
C SER A 18 -2.97 5.90 20.32
N ARG A 19 -3.77 6.97 20.28
CA ARG A 19 -5.11 6.94 19.70
C ARG A 19 -5.09 6.67 18.20
N ALA A 20 -3.94 6.87 17.54
CA ALA A 20 -3.77 6.60 16.12
C ALA A 20 -4.01 5.12 15.75
N ALA A 21 -3.86 4.19 16.71
CA ALA A 21 -4.22 2.77 16.52
C ALA A 21 -5.62 2.58 15.95
N TYR A 22 -6.59 3.39 16.39
CA TYR A 22 -7.98 3.28 15.89
C TYR A 22 -8.16 3.81 14.48
N LYS A 23 -7.27 4.67 13.99
CA LYS A 23 -7.29 5.10 12.59
C LYS A 23 -6.97 3.91 11.68
N LEU A 24 -5.89 3.18 11.98
CA LEU A 24 -5.52 1.99 11.21
C LEU A 24 -6.62 0.92 11.29
N LYS A 25 -7.19 0.66 12.46
CA LYS A 25 -8.34 -0.26 12.60
C LYS A 25 -9.55 0.15 11.76
N GLN A 26 -9.79 1.44 11.59
CA GLN A 26 -10.90 1.93 10.76
C GLN A 26 -10.57 1.85 9.26
N LEU A 27 -9.33 2.17 8.86
CA LEU A 27 -8.87 1.99 7.49
C LEU A 27 -8.92 0.51 7.09
N ASP A 28 -8.43 -0.36 7.96
CA ASP A 28 -8.45 -1.81 7.73
C ASP A 28 -9.88 -2.36 7.59
N ARG A 29 -10.79 -1.95 8.48
CA ARG A 29 -12.21 -2.36 8.39
C ARG A 29 -12.86 -1.95 7.06
N GLU A 30 -12.52 -0.79 6.50
CA GLU A 30 -13.10 -0.27 5.26
C GLU A 30 -12.46 -0.90 4.01
N GLU A 31 -11.15 -1.19 4.05
CA GLU A 31 -10.38 -1.60 2.86
C GLU A 31 -9.73 -3.00 3.00
N ASN A 32 -9.88 -3.66 4.13
CA ASN A 32 -9.31 -5.00 4.37
C ASN A 32 -7.80 -5.04 4.02
N LEU A 33 -7.04 -4.16 4.66
CA LEU A 33 -5.61 -4.01 4.42
C LEU A 33 -4.81 -5.14 5.08
N LEU A 34 -5.19 -5.47 6.32
CA LEU A 34 -4.44 -6.36 7.19
C LEU A 34 -5.18 -7.70 7.33
N HIS A 35 -4.46 -8.81 7.24
CA HIS A 35 -4.97 -10.14 7.58
C HIS A 35 -3.82 -11.10 7.87
N GLU A 36 -4.14 -12.24 8.43
CA GLU A 36 -3.18 -13.25 8.87
C GLU A 36 -2.14 -13.60 7.79
N GLY A 37 -0.88 -13.60 8.17
CA GLY A 37 0.25 -13.96 7.32
C GLY A 37 0.84 -12.84 6.47
N LYS A 38 0.22 -11.64 6.41
CA LYS A 38 0.76 -10.51 5.63
C LYS A 38 2.07 -9.96 6.21
N SER A 39 2.90 -9.45 5.31
CA SER A 39 4.09 -8.65 5.61
C SER A 39 3.74 -7.15 5.52
N VAL A 40 3.92 -6.42 6.63
CA VAL A 40 3.50 -5.02 6.79
C VAL A 40 4.68 -4.14 7.18
N VAL A 41 4.83 -3.01 6.50
CA VAL A 41 5.82 -1.97 6.82
C VAL A 41 5.10 -0.69 7.24
N ASP A 42 5.42 -0.16 8.43
CA ASP A 42 4.92 1.12 8.95
C ASP A 42 6.01 2.18 8.90
N LEU A 43 5.84 3.19 8.05
CA LEU A 43 6.77 4.29 7.85
C LEU A 43 6.40 5.48 8.75
N GLY A 44 7.36 5.90 9.61
CA GLY A 44 7.12 6.88 10.66
C GLY A 44 6.37 6.27 11.85
N ALA A 45 6.75 5.05 12.22
CA ALA A 45 6.00 4.18 13.10
C ALA A 45 5.96 4.62 14.58
N ALA A 46 6.83 5.52 15.04
CA ALA A 46 6.83 5.96 16.44
C ALA A 46 5.52 6.67 16.83
N PRO A 47 4.93 6.38 17.99
CA PRO A 47 5.42 5.57 19.11
C PRO A 47 5.09 4.06 19.02
N GLY A 48 4.51 3.55 17.91
CA GLY A 48 4.22 2.14 17.68
C GLY A 48 2.75 1.75 17.86
N GLY A 49 1.82 2.69 17.81
CA GLY A 49 0.38 2.39 17.92
C GLY A 49 -0.15 1.61 16.70
N TRP A 50 0.34 1.92 15.50
CA TRP A 50 0.00 1.19 14.28
C TRP A 50 0.66 -0.17 14.23
N LEU A 51 1.91 -0.28 14.72
CA LEU A 51 2.62 -1.54 14.84
C LEU A 51 1.87 -2.57 15.72
N GLN A 52 1.26 -2.11 16.83
CA GLN A 52 0.46 -2.98 17.68
C GLN A 52 -0.75 -3.54 16.91
N VAL A 53 -1.46 -2.68 16.18
CA VAL A 53 -2.62 -3.11 15.37
C VAL A 53 -2.18 -4.05 14.25
N ALA A 54 -1.12 -3.72 13.53
CA ALA A 54 -0.61 -4.58 12.46
C ALA A 54 -0.23 -5.96 13.00
N SER A 55 0.51 -6.03 14.11
CA SER A 55 0.91 -7.29 14.74
C SER A 55 -0.30 -8.13 15.22
N GLU A 56 -1.35 -7.48 15.76
CA GLU A 56 -2.59 -8.16 16.16
C GLU A 56 -3.30 -8.79 14.96
N GLU A 57 -3.39 -8.08 13.82
CA GLU A 57 -4.17 -8.51 12.65
C GLU A 57 -3.42 -9.51 11.76
N VAL A 58 -2.09 -9.41 11.64
CA VAL A 58 -1.31 -10.35 10.81
C VAL A 58 -0.94 -11.64 11.55
N GLY A 59 -1.03 -11.64 12.87
CA GLY A 59 -0.78 -12.82 13.70
C GLY A 59 0.67 -13.32 13.68
N GLU A 60 0.88 -14.54 14.19
CA GLU A 60 2.22 -15.14 14.35
C GLU A 60 2.88 -15.51 13.03
N THR A 61 2.13 -15.66 11.95
CA THR A 61 2.62 -16.02 10.61
C THR A 61 2.97 -14.81 9.76
N GLY A 62 2.53 -13.62 10.17
CA GLY A 62 2.83 -12.36 9.48
C GLY A 62 4.15 -11.74 9.95
N THR A 63 4.59 -10.75 9.21
CA THR A 63 5.79 -9.96 9.55
C THR A 63 5.41 -8.48 9.66
N VAL A 64 5.85 -7.82 10.73
CA VAL A 64 5.63 -6.36 10.90
C VAL A 64 6.96 -5.67 11.13
N VAL A 65 7.25 -4.65 10.31
CA VAL A 65 8.47 -3.84 10.40
C VAL A 65 8.10 -2.38 10.58
N GLY A 66 8.57 -1.76 11.65
CA GLY A 66 8.42 -0.32 11.88
C GLY A 66 9.69 0.44 11.53
N VAL A 67 9.58 1.52 10.77
CA VAL A 67 10.69 2.42 10.42
C VAL A 67 10.45 3.80 11.02
N ASP A 68 11.44 4.36 11.73
CA ASP A 68 11.37 5.73 12.24
C ASP A 68 12.77 6.30 12.50
N LEU A 69 12.92 7.60 12.39
CA LEU A 69 14.12 8.33 12.82
C LEU A 69 14.32 8.26 14.33
N GLN A 70 13.22 8.17 15.08
CA GLN A 70 13.21 8.01 16.53
C GLN A 70 13.29 6.53 16.91
N ARG A 71 13.81 6.27 18.09
CA ARG A 71 13.76 4.92 18.66
C ARG A 71 12.33 4.56 19.04
N ILE A 72 11.82 3.46 18.48
CA ILE A 72 10.57 2.85 18.88
C ILE A 72 10.83 1.91 20.07
N LYS A 73 9.97 1.93 21.07
CA LYS A 73 10.01 0.93 22.13
C LYS A 73 9.59 -0.43 21.58
N ASP A 74 10.13 -1.49 22.12
CA ASP A 74 9.86 -2.85 21.67
C ASP A 74 8.35 -3.16 21.69
N VAL A 75 7.83 -3.71 20.61
CA VAL A 75 6.46 -4.23 20.44
C VAL A 75 6.59 -5.72 20.20
N ASP A 76 5.81 -6.53 20.90
CA ASP A 76 5.87 -7.98 20.76
C ASP A 76 5.56 -8.41 19.33
N GLY A 77 6.40 -9.28 18.76
CA GLY A 77 6.25 -9.78 17.39
C GLY A 77 6.56 -8.76 16.28
N VAL A 78 7.20 -7.64 16.60
CA VAL A 78 7.50 -6.55 15.64
C VAL A 78 9.00 -6.28 15.58
N GLU A 79 9.53 -6.19 14.39
CA GLU A 79 10.89 -5.72 14.14
C GLU A 79 10.92 -4.21 13.90
N THR A 80 11.98 -3.55 14.33
CA THR A 80 12.09 -2.09 14.14
C THR A 80 13.43 -1.69 13.54
N VAL A 81 13.37 -0.80 12.55
CA VAL A 81 14.53 -0.21 11.88
C VAL A 81 14.59 1.28 12.23
N ARG A 82 15.68 1.69 12.89
CA ARG A 82 15.94 3.11 13.07
C ARG A 82 16.69 3.66 11.87
N GLY A 83 16.06 4.54 11.11
CA GLY A 83 16.63 5.13 9.91
C GLY A 83 15.68 6.08 9.19
N ASP A 84 16.19 6.75 8.19
CA ASP A 84 15.39 7.52 7.25
C ASP A 84 14.83 6.55 6.21
N MET A 85 13.52 6.56 5.99
CA MET A 85 12.86 5.69 5.01
C MET A 85 13.32 5.95 3.57
N THR A 86 13.86 7.14 3.29
CA THR A 86 14.37 7.52 1.96
C THR A 86 15.77 6.99 1.69
N ASP A 87 16.52 6.58 2.74
CA ASP A 87 17.84 6.03 2.60
C ASP A 87 17.82 4.58 2.10
N GLU A 88 18.59 4.27 1.04
CA GLU A 88 18.66 2.90 0.49
C GLU A 88 19.13 1.87 1.53
N ALA A 89 20.08 2.23 2.38
CA ALA A 89 20.52 1.35 3.47
C ALA A 89 19.42 1.02 4.48
N THR A 90 18.41 1.89 4.64
CA THR A 90 17.23 1.63 5.47
C THR A 90 16.27 0.69 4.74
N LYS A 91 16.00 0.93 3.45
CA LYS A 91 15.16 0.08 2.61
C LYS A 91 15.72 -1.34 2.48
N GLU A 92 17.03 -1.49 2.31
CA GLU A 92 17.71 -2.81 2.31
C GLU A 92 17.48 -3.58 3.61
N LYS A 93 17.57 -2.91 4.77
CA LYS A 93 17.27 -3.53 6.07
C LYS A 93 15.81 -3.95 6.19
N VAL A 94 14.89 -3.11 5.70
CA VAL A 94 13.45 -3.43 5.67
C VAL A 94 13.22 -4.69 4.83
N ARG A 95 13.74 -4.74 3.60
CA ARG A 95 13.64 -5.92 2.73
C ARG A 95 14.25 -7.17 3.37
N ALA A 96 15.41 -7.04 4.02
CA ALA A 96 16.06 -8.17 4.70
C ALA A 96 15.22 -8.76 5.86
N ILE A 97 14.39 -7.96 6.52
CA ILE A 97 13.52 -8.37 7.62
C ILE A 97 12.15 -8.82 7.10
N ALA A 98 11.53 -8.01 6.25
CA ALA A 98 10.18 -8.24 5.73
C ALA A 98 10.13 -9.39 4.71
N GLY A 99 11.29 -9.78 4.14
CA GLY A 99 11.37 -10.68 3.01
C GLY A 99 11.20 -9.95 1.68
N ASP A 100 11.26 -10.74 0.58
CA ASP A 100 11.21 -10.19 -0.77
C ASP A 100 9.81 -9.69 -1.18
N ALA A 101 8.78 -9.99 -0.38
CA ALA A 101 7.40 -9.65 -0.65
C ALA A 101 6.78 -8.88 0.52
N VAL A 102 6.67 -7.56 0.40
CA VAL A 102 5.90 -6.71 1.32
C VAL A 102 4.49 -6.56 0.77
N ASP A 103 3.50 -6.99 1.56
CA ASP A 103 2.09 -6.93 1.15
C ASP A 103 1.45 -5.58 1.41
N VAL A 104 1.87 -4.87 2.46
CA VAL A 104 1.25 -3.60 2.87
C VAL A 104 2.28 -2.61 3.37
N VAL A 105 2.23 -1.39 2.86
CA VAL A 105 2.96 -0.26 3.43
C VAL A 105 1.97 0.76 3.95
N VAL A 106 2.15 1.20 5.19
CA VAL A 106 1.31 2.20 5.83
C VAL A 106 2.13 3.36 6.38
N SER A 107 1.53 4.56 6.45
CA SER A 107 2.20 5.73 7.05
C SER A 107 1.21 6.71 7.65
N ASP A 108 1.37 7.01 8.95
CA ASP A 108 0.65 8.08 9.68
C ASP A 108 1.58 9.26 10.01
N MET A 109 2.64 9.48 9.21
CA MET A 109 3.57 10.59 9.42
C MET A 109 2.86 11.94 9.37
N ALA A 110 3.33 12.87 10.19
CA ALA A 110 2.93 14.26 10.16
C ALA A 110 4.17 15.16 10.19
N PRO A 111 4.16 16.28 9.48
CA PRO A 111 5.21 17.27 9.60
C PRO A 111 5.22 17.91 10.99
N ASN A 112 6.35 18.50 11.37
CA ASN A 112 6.40 19.41 12.50
C ASN A 112 5.53 20.64 12.19
N MET A 113 4.39 20.76 12.88
CA MET A 113 3.39 21.80 12.63
C MET A 113 3.93 23.18 12.92
N THR A 114 3.82 24.09 11.96
CA THR A 114 4.17 25.50 12.10
C THR A 114 2.98 26.33 12.56
N GLY A 115 1.76 25.82 12.32
CA GLY A 115 0.50 26.52 12.52
C GLY A 115 0.08 27.35 11.28
N GLU A 116 0.91 27.40 10.25
CA GLU A 116 0.56 28.00 8.96
C GLU A 116 0.06 26.91 8.01
N TYR A 117 -1.22 27.00 7.64
CA TYR A 117 -1.91 25.94 6.91
C TYR A 117 -1.21 25.55 5.60
N SER A 118 -0.81 26.53 4.79
CA SER A 118 -0.17 26.28 3.49
C SER A 118 1.17 25.58 3.63
N VAL A 119 1.96 25.93 4.64
CA VAL A 119 3.27 25.31 4.92
C VAL A 119 3.09 23.90 5.45
N ASP A 120 2.17 23.72 6.38
CA ASP A 120 1.91 22.42 6.99
C ASP A 120 1.31 21.44 5.98
N HIS A 121 0.42 21.94 5.08
CA HIS A 121 -0.12 21.17 3.97
C HIS A 121 1.00 20.72 3.00
N ALA A 122 1.79 21.64 2.45
CA ALA A 122 2.86 21.31 1.50
C ALA A 122 3.87 20.29 2.09
N ARG A 123 4.20 20.43 3.39
CA ARG A 123 5.06 19.47 4.09
C ARG A 123 4.41 18.09 4.25
N SER A 124 3.09 18.04 4.47
CA SER A 124 2.39 16.77 4.58
C SER A 124 2.34 16.03 3.23
N VAL A 125 2.11 16.75 2.13
CA VAL A 125 2.16 16.19 0.76
C VAL A 125 3.57 15.67 0.45
N HIS A 126 4.62 16.43 0.81
CA HIS A 126 6.00 16.00 0.62
C HIS A 126 6.30 14.70 1.38
N LEU A 127 5.91 14.59 2.66
CA LEU A 127 6.08 13.36 3.44
C LEU A 127 5.28 12.19 2.87
N ALA A 128 4.06 12.43 2.40
CA ALA A 128 3.23 11.41 1.77
C ALA A 128 3.86 10.91 0.46
N ARG A 129 4.42 11.80 -0.37
CA ARG A 129 5.14 11.43 -1.59
C ARG A 129 6.40 10.61 -1.29
N GLN A 130 7.19 10.98 -0.28
CA GLN A 130 8.35 10.18 0.15
C GLN A 130 7.94 8.77 0.64
N ALA A 131 6.81 8.68 1.36
CA ALA A 131 6.27 7.39 1.77
C ALA A 131 5.81 6.56 0.56
N PHE A 132 5.20 7.19 -0.43
CA PHE A 132 4.77 6.56 -1.68
C PHE A 132 5.97 6.04 -2.48
N GLU A 133 6.99 6.86 -2.72
CA GLU A 133 8.23 6.46 -3.39
C GLU A 133 8.90 5.27 -2.67
N THR A 134 8.94 5.31 -1.33
CA THR A 134 9.47 4.19 -0.53
C THR A 134 8.60 2.94 -0.67
N ALA A 135 7.27 3.10 -0.72
CA ALA A 135 6.34 1.99 -0.93
C ALA A 135 6.56 1.32 -2.28
N LEU A 136 6.78 2.09 -3.36
CA LEU A 136 7.10 1.55 -4.68
C LEU A 136 8.39 0.72 -4.70
N ASP A 137 9.37 1.06 -3.85
CA ASP A 137 10.63 0.33 -3.75
C ASP A 137 10.53 -1.00 -2.98
N VAL A 138 9.54 -1.14 -2.09
CA VAL A 138 9.48 -2.30 -1.18
C VAL A 138 8.25 -3.18 -1.36
N LEU A 139 7.13 -2.65 -1.86
CA LEU A 139 5.90 -3.42 -2.09
C LEU A 139 6.07 -4.45 -3.20
N ASP A 140 5.51 -5.62 -2.99
CA ASP A 140 5.30 -6.61 -4.05
C ASP A 140 4.13 -6.25 -4.97
N THR A 141 4.09 -6.91 -6.12
CA THR A 141 2.94 -6.87 -7.04
C THR A 141 1.64 -7.26 -6.32
N GLY A 142 0.63 -6.43 -6.45
CA GLY A 142 -0.66 -6.62 -5.77
C GLY A 142 -0.67 -6.16 -4.32
N GLY A 143 0.42 -5.57 -3.82
CA GLY A 143 0.49 -4.99 -2.48
C GLY A 143 -0.35 -3.72 -2.33
N ASP A 144 -0.59 -3.32 -1.09
CA ASP A 144 -1.48 -2.22 -0.73
C ASP A 144 -0.70 -1.08 -0.05
N PHE A 145 -1.15 0.15 -0.24
CA PHE A 145 -0.53 1.33 0.36
C PHE A 145 -1.57 2.21 1.05
N ALA A 146 -1.25 2.71 2.25
CA ALA A 146 -2.08 3.68 2.93
C ALA A 146 -1.24 4.81 3.53
N VAL A 147 -1.55 6.05 3.19
CA VAL A 147 -0.78 7.21 3.64
C VAL A 147 -1.67 8.35 4.09
N LYS A 148 -1.28 9.00 5.19
CA LYS A 148 -1.90 10.23 5.65
C LYS A 148 -1.39 11.43 4.86
N VAL A 149 -2.31 12.32 4.51
CA VAL A 149 -2.02 13.66 3.96
C VAL A 149 -3.01 14.67 4.53
N PHE A 150 -2.67 15.95 4.56
CA PHE A 150 -3.63 17.00 4.88
C PHE A 150 -4.36 17.45 3.60
N GLU A 151 -5.68 17.54 3.67
CA GLU A 151 -6.53 18.00 2.58
C GLU A 151 -6.08 19.37 2.06
N GLY A 152 -6.02 19.56 0.74
CA GLY A 152 -5.55 20.80 0.08
C GLY A 152 -5.30 20.61 -1.40
N GLN A 153 -4.78 21.65 -2.08
CA GLN A 153 -4.68 21.73 -3.54
C GLN A 153 -3.82 20.63 -4.18
N ASP A 154 -2.69 20.26 -3.53
CA ASP A 154 -1.71 19.35 -4.14
C ASP A 154 -2.03 17.87 -3.87
N VAL A 155 -3.17 17.57 -3.24
CA VAL A 155 -3.58 16.18 -2.92
C VAL A 155 -4.07 15.46 -4.17
N ASP A 156 -4.75 16.17 -5.06
CA ASP A 156 -5.27 15.57 -6.29
C ASP A 156 -4.12 15.11 -7.20
N ASP A 157 -3.05 15.91 -7.34
CA ASP A 157 -1.85 15.53 -8.08
C ASP A 157 -1.17 14.29 -7.47
N LEU A 158 -1.01 14.26 -6.14
CA LEU A 158 -0.46 13.09 -5.45
C LEU A 158 -1.35 11.85 -5.62
N ARG A 159 -2.66 12.04 -5.61
CA ARG A 159 -3.61 10.94 -5.81
C ARG A 159 -3.51 10.37 -7.22
N GLU A 160 -3.41 11.23 -8.26
CA GLU A 160 -3.20 10.81 -9.64
C GLU A 160 -1.90 10.02 -9.79
N GLU A 161 -0.77 10.51 -9.21
CA GLU A 161 0.50 9.78 -9.20
C GLU A 161 0.37 8.36 -8.57
N ILE A 162 -0.46 8.22 -7.52
CA ILE A 162 -0.71 6.93 -6.88
C ILE A 162 -1.66 6.07 -7.72
N GLU A 163 -2.68 6.66 -8.37
CA GLU A 163 -3.62 5.95 -9.24
C GLU A 163 -2.92 5.32 -10.45
N ASP A 164 -1.84 5.92 -10.96
CA ASP A 164 -1.04 5.37 -12.05
C ASP A 164 -0.31 4.06 -11.67
N GLU A 165 -0.04 3.84 -10.39
CA GLU A 165 0.74 2.72 -9.88
C GLU A 165 -0.13 1.64 -9.19
N PHE A 166 -1.41 1.90 -8.95
CA PHE A 166 -2.31 1.00 -8.24
C PHE A 166 -3.64 0.80 -8.96
N GLN A 167 -4.27 -0.33 -8.72
CA GLN A 167 -5.55 -0.71 -9.36
C GLN A 167 -6.67 0.28 -9.04
N TYR A 168 -6.71 0.83 -7.81
CA TYR A 168 -7.58 1.93 -7.42
C TYR A 168 -7.09 2.64 -6.16
N VAL A 169 -7.53 3.86 -5.96
CA VAL A 169 -7.26 4.68 -4.77
C VAL A 169 -8.56 5.18 -4.16
N ARG A 170 -8.70 5.07 -2.85
CA ARG A 170 -9.82 5.65 -2.08
C ARG A 170 -9.31 6.67 -1.09
N THR A 171 -10.06 7.77 -0.96
CA THR A 171 -9.84 8.77 0.09
C THR A 171 -10.75 8.46 1.27
N LEU A 172 -10.15 8.25 2.45
CA LEU A 172 -10.86 7.92 3.68
C LEU A 172 -10.57 8.95 4.77
N ARG A 173 -11.55 9.18 5.65
CA ARG A 173 -11.42 10.02 6.84
C ARG A 173 -11.90 9.22 8.05
N PRO A 174 -10.99 8.58 8.81
CA PRO A 174 -11.37 7.83 10.00
C PRO A 174 -12.02 8.70 11.08
N ASP A 175 -13.07 8.19 11.74
CA ASP A 175 -13.73 8.86 12.88
C ASP A 175 -12.77 9.09 14.06
N ALA A 176 -11.70 8.28 14.14
CA ALA A 176 -10.63 8.45 15.11
C ALA A 176 -9.76 9.69 14.83
N SER A 177 -9.87 10.34 13.68
CA SER A 177 -9.27 11.65 13.40
C SER A 177 -9.87 12.74 14.30
N ARG A 178 -9.14 13.84 14.47
CA ARG A 178 -9.69 14.97 15.24
C ARG A 178 -10.66 15.76 14.37
N ASP A 179 -11.78 16.19 14.91
CA ASP A 179 -12.77 17.02 14.20
C ASP A 179 -12.16 18.30 13.59
N SER A 180 -11.10 18.83 14.21
CA SER A 180 -10.36 20.01 13.76
C SER A 180 -9.18 19.71 12.84
N SER A 181 -8.94 18.44 12.49
CA SER A 181 -7.85 18.04 11.61
C SER A 181 -8.34 17.98 10.17
N SER A 182 -7.53 18.48 9.25
CA SER A 182 -7.73 18.29 7.80
C SER A 182 -7.11 16.98 7.29
N GLU A 183 -6.74 16.06 8.19
CA GLU A 183 -6.13 14.80 7.77
C GLU A 183 -7.12 13.90 7.05
N ILE A 184 -6.66 13.36 5.94
CA ILE A 184 -7.29 12.30 5.16
C ILE A 184 -6.26 11.20 4.90
N TYR A 185 -6.72 10.05 4.47
CA TYR A 185 -5.88 8.92 4.07
C TYR A 185 -6.16 8.56 2.63
N LEU A 186 -5.11 8.49 1.82
CA LEU A 186 -5.15 7.86 0.51
C LEU A 186 -4.83 6.38 0.73
N VAL A 187 -5.78 5.52 0.37
CA VAL A 187 -5.63 4.05 0.46
C VAL A 187 -5.66 3.51 -0.95
N ALA A 188 -4.54 2.97 -1.38
CA ALA A 188 -4.30 2.42 -2.70
C ALA A 188 -4.22 0.90 -2.62
N LYS A 189 -4.92 0.22 -3.51
CA LYS A 189 -5.04 -1.24 -3.53
C LYS A 189 -4.47 -1.83 -4.80
N GLY A 190 -3.72 -2.90 -4.63
CA GLY A 190 -3.27 -3.74 -5.72
C GLY A 190 -2.23 -3.06 -6.60
N ARG A 191 -0.97 -2.97 -6.13
CA ARG A 191 0.14 -2.41 -6.88
C ARG A 191 0.25 -3.07 -8.26
N MET A 192 0.31 -2.25 -9.31
CA MET A 192 0.45 -2.66 -10.69
C MET A 192 1.93 -2.67 -11.09
N THR A 193 2.41 -3.83 -11.58
CA THR A 193 3.78 -3.96 -12.12
C THR A 193 3.74 -4.70 -13.45
N ALA A 194 2.58 -4.70 -14.11
CA ALA A 194 2.40 -5.36 -15.40
C ALA A 194 3.32 -4.72 -16.45
N PRO A 195 4.01 -5.52 -17.28
CA PRO A 195 4.85 -5.03 -18.36
C PRO A 195 4.04 -4.60 -19.59
N VAL A 196 2.71 -4.58 -19.49
CA VAL A 196 1.76 -4.24 -20.54
C VAL A 196 0.68 -3.31 -20.00
N ALA A 197 0.08 -2.51 -20.89
CA ALA A 197 -1.05 -1.63 -20.61
C ALA A 197 -2.29 -2.03 -21.39
N GLU A 198 -3.47 -1.63 -20.92
CA GLU A 198 -4.72 -1.80 -21.69
C GLU A 198 -4.64 -1.05 -23.03
N GLY A 199 -5.03 -1.73 -24.12
CA GLY A 199 -4.92 -1.24 -25.50
C GLY A 199 -3.58 -1.54 -26.17
N ASP A 200 -2.61 -2.14 -25.49
CA ASP A 200 -1.39 -2.60 -26.14
C ASP A 200 -1.70 -3.73 -27.13
N VAL A 201 -1.15 -3.63 -28.35
CA VAL A 201 -1.20 -4.69 -29.36
C VAL A 201 0.17 -5.36 -29.42
N ILE A 202 0.23 -6.63 -29.06
CA ILE A 202 1.47 -7.40 -28.95
C ILE A 202 1.34 -8.79 -29.54
N GLU A 203 2.45 -9.34 -30.04
CA GLU A 203 2.55 -10.75 -30.44
C GLU A 203 2.96 -11.61 -29.25
N VAL A 204 2.21 -12.66 -28.95
CA VAL A 204 2.47 -13.58 -27.84
C VAL A 204 2.44 -15.04 -28.29
N GLU A 205 3.26 -15.87 -27.65
CA GLU A 205 3.22 -17.33 -27.76
C GLU A 205 2.33 -17.90 -26.66
N ILE A 206 1.40 -18.76 -27.04
CA ILE A 206 0.55 -19.50 -26.08
C ILE A 206 1.35 -20.68 -25.55
N VAL A 207 1.65 -20.64 -24.26
CA VAL A 207 2.55 -21.61 -23.60
C VAL A 207 1.81 -22.68 -22.80
N ASP A 208 0.49 -22.51 -22.58
CA ASP A 208 -0.34 -23.45 -21.82
C ASP A 208 -1.83 -23.18 -22.14
N GLU A 209 -2.73 -24.06 -21.69
CA GLU A 209 -4.17 -23.87 -21.71
C GLU A 209 -4.71 -23.78 -20.28
N GLY A 210 -5.48 -22.73 -20.00
CA GLY A 210 -6.17 -22.54 -18.72
C GLY A 210 -7.30 -23.56 -18.51
N SER A 211 -7.74 -23.71 -17.28
CA SER A 211 -8.80 -24.67 -16.90
C SER A 211 -10.16 -24.41 -17.57
N GLU A 212 -10.39 -23.22 -18.12
CA GLU A 212 -11.61 -22.81 -18.82
C GLU A 212 -11.45 -22.91 -20.35
N GLY A 213 -10.26 -23.28 -20.83
CA GLY A 213 -9.96 -23.47 -22.24
C GLY A 213 -9.37 -22.23 -22.92
N ASP A 214 -9.07 -21.18 -22.17
CA ASP A 214 -8.36 -20.01 -22.67
C ASP A 214 -6.87 -20.32 -22.82
N GLY A 215 -6.24 -19.80 -23.86
CA GLY A 215 -4.78 -19.85 -24.00
C GLY A 215 -4.10 -19.01 -22.92
N VAL A 216 -2.94 -19.48 -22.48
CA VAL A 216 -2.10 -18.78 -21.49
C VAL A 216 -0.82 -18.32 -22.17
N ALA A 217 -0.59 -17.01 -22.20
CA ALA A 217 0.66 -16.42 -22.66
C ALA A 217 1.44 -15.82 -21.50
N LYS A 218 2.75 -15.64 -21.70
CA LYS A 218 3.64 -14.97 -20.75
C LYS A 218 4.33 -13.79 -21.42
N VAL A 219 4.21 -12.60 -20.77
CA VAL A 219 5.04 -11.44 -21.09
C VAL A 219 5.95 -11.23 -19.89
N GLU A 220 7.23 -11.58 -20.04
CA GLU A 220 8.17 -11.74 -18.93
C GLU A 220 7.63 -12.74 -17.88
N THR A 221 7.26 -12.27 -16.68
CA THR A 221 6.64 -13.08 -15.61
C THR A 221 5.13 -12.91 -15.52
N TYR A 222 4.56 -11.96 -16.30
CA TYR A 222 3.15 -11.63 -16.28
C TYR A 222 2.33 -12.57 -17.14
N THR A 223 1.15 -12.97 -16.64
CA THR A 223 0.26 -13.91 -17.32
C THR A 223 -0.82 -13.16 -18.10
N LEU A 224 -1.01 -13.49 -19.38
CA LEU A 224 -2.16 -13.06 -20.16
C LEU A 224 -3.04 -14.27 -20.50
N PHE A 225 -4.34 -14.15 -20.29
CA PHE A 225 -5.35 -15.10 -20.76
C PHE A 225 -5.90 -14.63 -22.10
N VAL A 226 -5.87 -15.51 -23.08
CA VAL A 226 -6.28 -15.23 -24.45
C VAL A 226 -7.37 -16.24 -24.86
N PRO A 227 -8.64 -15.84 -24.95
CA PRO A 227 -9.71 -16.73 -25.43
C PRO A 227 -9.43 -17.27 -26.84
N ASP A 228 -9.93 -18.47 -27.10
CA ASP A 228 -9.86 -19.13 -28.39
C ASP A 228 -8.44 -19.30 -28.99
N ALA A 229 -7.41 -19.36 -28.12
CA ALA A 229 -6.03 -19.60 -28.53
C ALA A 229 -5.50 -20.90 -27.89
N SER A 230 -4.82 -21.73 -28.71
CA SER A 230 -4.32 -23.04 -28.30
C SER A 230 -2.82 -23.06 -28.04
N GLU A 231 -2.36 -23.97 -27.17
CA GLU A 231 -0.93 -24.15 -26.88
C GLU A 231 -0.08 -24.33 -28.15
N GLY A 232 1.01 -23.57 -28.22
CA GLY A 232 1.95 -23.58 -29.36
C GLY A 232 1.60 -22.61 -30.47
N GLU A 233 0.47 -21.90 -30.43
CA GLU A 233 0.15 -20.82 -31.37
C GLU A 233 0.93 -19.56 -31.02
N THR A 234 1.28 -18.78 -32.03
CA THR A 234 1.74 -17.39 -31.90
C THR A 234 0.65 -16.51 -32.49
N VAL A 235 0.11 -15.61 -31.66
CA VAL A 235 -1.04 -14.77 -32.01
C VAL A 235 -0.77 -13.30 -31.70
N GLU A 236 -1.31 -12.40 -32.52
CA GLU A 236 -1.37 -10.98 -32.22
C GLU A 236 -2.62 -10.71 -31.38
N VAL A 237 -2.45 -10.02 -30.26
CA VAL A 237 -3.52 -9.76 -29.29
C VAL A 237 -3.53 -8.30 -28.87
N GLU A 238 -4.72 -7.76 -28.57
CA GLU A 238 -4.92 -6.50 -27.90
C GLU A 238 -5.22 -6.76 -26.42
N VAL A 239 -4.46 -6.15 -25.50
CA VAL A 239 -4.66 -6.25 -24.06
C VAL A 239 -5.93 -5.50 -23.67
N THR A 240 -6.94 -6.20 -23.14
CA THR A 240 -8.25 -5.65 -22.82
C THR A 240 -8.44 -5.32 -21.34
N GLU A 241 -7.72 -6.01 -20.45
CA GLU A 241 -7.78 -5.76 -19.01
C GLU A 241 -6.46 -6.13 -18.35
N VAL A 242 -5.96 -5.26 -17.45
CA VAL A 242 -4.74 -5.46 -16.68
C VAL A 242 -5.08 -5.54 -15.19
N LYS A 243 -4.69 -6.65 -14.55
CA LYS A 243 -4.75 -6.88 -13.10
C LYS A 243 -3.32 -6.92 -12.54
N PRO A 244 -3.11 -6.82 -11.23
CA PRO A 244 -1.75 -6.83 -10.67
C PRO A 244 -0.89 -8.03 -11.10
N ARG A 245 -1.44 -9.24 -11.17
CA ARG A 245 -0.68 -10.48 -11.41
C ARG A 245 -0.98 -11.18 -12.72
N PHE A 246 -2.04 -10.76 -13.43
CA PHE A 246 -2.46 -11.32 -14.72
C PHE A 246 -3.32 -10.30 -15.47
N GLY A 247 -3.54 -10.55 -16.76
CA GLY A 247 -4.44 -9.75 -17.60
C GLY A 247 -5.20 -10.60 -18.59
N PHE A 248 -6.07 -9.93 -19.36
CA PHE A 248 -6.83 -10.52 -20.44
C PHE A 248 -6.48 -9.81 -21.75
N ALA A 249 -6.48 -10.56 -22.83
CA ALA A 249 -6.25 -10.01 -24.14
C ALA A 249 -7.12 -10.74 -25.18
N GLU A 250 -7.52 -10.05 -26.23
CA GLU A 250 -8.31 -10.61 -27.34
C GLU A 250 -7.47 -10.67 -28.63
N ARG A 251 -7.75 -11.65 -29.47
CA ARG A 251 -7.06 -11.76 -30.76
C ARG A 251 -7.44 -10.59 -31.66
N THR A 252 -6.46 -10.04 -32.40
CA THR A 252 -6.68 -8.94 -33.35
C THR A 252 -6.94 -9.44 -34.77
N ASP A 253 -6.75 -10.74 -35.03
CA ASP A 253 -6.79 -11.36 -36.38
C ASP A 253 -8.14 -12.04 -36.74
N GLU A 254 -9.26 -11.55 -36.16
CA GLU A 254 -10.60 -11.95 -36.61
C GLU A 254 -11.13 -11.12 -37.80
#